data_b302a8fff27d4a8c6ec74f51d1835377
#
_entry.id   b302a8fff27d4a8c6ec74f51d1835377
#
_cell.length_a   1.000
_cell.length_b   1.000
_cell.length_c   1.000
_cell.angle_alpha   90.00
_cell.angle_beta   90.00
_cell.angle_gamma   90.00
#
_symmetry.space_group_name_H-M   'P 1'
#
loop_
_entity.id
_entity.type
_entity.pdbx_description
1 polymer ?
#
loop_
_entity_poly.entity_id
_entity_poly.type
_entity_poly.pdbx_seq_one_letter_code
_entity_poly.pdbx_strand_id
1 'polypeptide(L)'
;MSTPHTRRVALVGIDGAGKSSVLAGLRALAEPAGAGRFASMTCPDFHDTRDVPLADLSRQLRAFSVGCDEIGDVAMKATAMYLQMTLFGPVEQHFLRTWSPDVLVCERHPLIELLVYGPLYVALAGTDGRCREREDEIAAVLERHRPGTFADILAWQHAQAARLGSSPDPWLLLSEIAELVERDISGAVSGFAERFRTTLPDAVLWLDAPPEQAAARCVQRSAHGPVEAHETAERLAALRTGYERVRETLATAFPEVGFHRIDTADGVDLAESVRDCVTEGKLLG
;
A
#
# COMPACT_ATOMS: atom_id res chain seq x y z
N MET A 1 -17.74 15.52 25.36
CA MET A 1 -16.43 14.83 25.48
C MET A 1 -15.97 14.56 24.06
N SER A 2 -14.84 15.15 23.65
CA SER A 2 -14.27 14.91 22.33
C SER A 2 -13.85 13.43 22.24
N THR A 3 -14.28 12.70 21.21
CA THR A 3 -13.79 11.35 20.96
C THR A 3 -12.26 11.43 20.81
N PRO A 4 -11.50 10.59 21.51
CA PRO A 4 -10.06 10.58 21.34
C PRO A 4 -9.72 10.33 19.87
N HIS A 5 -8.93 11.20 19.29
CA HIS A 5 -8.50 11.11 17.90
C HIS A 5 -7.44 10.01 17.79
N THR A 6 -7.72 8.95 17.02
CA THR A 6 -6.72 7.94 16.68
C THR A 6 -5.66 8.56 15.77
N ARG A 7 -4.39 8.51 16.18
CA ARG A 7 -3.29 8.92 15.32
C ARG A 7 -3.00 7.85 14.27
N ARG A 8 -3.07 8.21 13.00
CA ARG A 8 -2.80 7.32 11.86
C ARG A 8 -1.40 7.54 11.34
N VAL A 9 -0.60 6.46 11.31
CA VAL A 9 0.79 6.51 10.88
C VAL A 9 1.01 5.53 9.73
N ALA A 10 1.59 5.98 8.63
CA ALA A 10 1.96 5.12 7.52
C ALA A 10 3.46 4.81 7.52
N LEU A 11 3.83 3.54 7.33
CA LEU A 11 5.20 3.11 7.02
C LEU A 11 5.32 2.94 5.51
N VAL A 12 6.17 3.71 4.86
CA VAL A 12 6.36 3.66 3.40
C VAL A 12 7.84 3.51 3.05
N GLY A 13 8.10 3.03 1.85
CA GLY A 13 9.44 2.82 1.33
C GLY A 13 9.49 1.62 0.39
N ILE A 14 10.59 1.50 -0.35
CA ILE A 14 10.80 0.44 -1.34
C ILE A 14 10.74 -0.96 -0.70
N ASP A 15 10.58 -2.00 -1.52
CA ASP A 15 10.66 -3.37 -1.05
C ASP A 15 12.05 -3.67 -0.53
N GLY A 16 12.14 -4.48 0.53
CA GLY A 16 13.40 -4.69 1.24
C GLY A 16 13.87 -3.55 2.16
N ALA A 17 13.14 -2.43 2.27
CA ALA A 17 13.51 -1.32 3.17
C ALA A 17 13.32 -1.62 4.67
N GLY A 18 12.79 -2.79 5.06
CA GLY A 18 12.67 -3.17 6.46
C GLY A 18 11.39 -2.72 7.16
N LYS A 19 10.31 -2.46 6.42
CA LYS A 19 9.01 -2.00 6.98
C LYS A 19 8.51 -2.87 8.11
N SER A 20 8.50 -4.19 7.95
CA SER A 20 8.03 -5.12 8.99
C SER A 20 8.91 -5.12 10.24
N SER A 21 10.24 -4.88 10.09
CA SER A 21 11.16 -4.75 11.22
C SER A 21 10.91 -3.45 12.01
N VAL A 22 10.67 -2.34 11.31
CA VAL A 22 10.29 -1.06 11.93
C VAL A 22 8.94 -1.19 12.64
N LEU A 23 7.95 -1.84 12.02
CA LEU A 23 6.65 -2.11 12.64
C LEU A 23 6.78 -2.92 13.94
N ALA A 24 7.63 -3.94 13.94
CA ALA A 24 7.93 -4.72 15.14
C ALA A 24 8.59 -3.86 16.23
N GLY A 25 9.52 -2.98 15.86
CA GLY A 25 10.15 -2.01 16.76
C GLY A 25 9.15 -1.03 17.37
N LEU A 26 8.25 -0.47 16.57
CA LEU A 26 7.17 0.43 17.03
C LEU A 26 6.25 -0.27 18.03
N ARG A 27 5.87 -1.51 17.75
CA ARG A 27 5.05 -2.31 18.66
C ARG A 27 5.75 -2.54 19.99
N ALA A 28 7.02 -2.92 19.96
CA ALA A 28 7.82 -3.14 21.18
C ALA A 28 7.99 -1.88 22.03
N LEU A 29 8.01 -0.70 21.41
CA LEU A 29 8.05 0.59 22.13
C LEU A 29 6.69 0.99 22.71
N ALA A 30 5.59 0.61 22.06
CA ALA A 30 4.24 0.93 22.52
C ALA A 30 3.82 0.11 23.75
N GLU A 31 4.22 -1.16 23.84
CA GLU A 31 3.83 -2.08 24.92
C GLU A 31 4.27 -1.63 26.34
N PRO A 32 5.56 -1.25 26.59
CA PRO A 32 6.02 -0.86 27.93
C PRO A 32 5.63 0.56 28.34
N ALA A 33 5.38 1.44 27.37
CA ALA A 33 5.17 2.86 27.63
C ALA A 33 3.78 3.15 28.23
N GLY A 34 2.90 2.13 28.36
CA GLY A 34 1.49 2.39 28.66
C GLY A 34 0.87 3.34 27.62
N ALA A 35 1.53 3.46 26.48
CA ALA A 35 1.14 4.28 25.34
C ALA A 35 -0.06 3.64 24.71
N GLY A 36 -1.22 3.82 25.29
CA GLY A 36 -2.50 3.56 24.70
C GLY A 36 -2.66 2.24 23.95
N ARG A 37 -3.77 2.15 23.22
CA ARG A 37 -4.04 0.98 22.38
C ARG A 37 -3.34 1.12 21.04
N PHE A 38 -2.30 0.33 20.81
CA PHE A 38 -1.59 0.25 19.53
C PHE A 38 -2.24 -0.80 18.62
N ALA A 39 -2.51 -0.43 17.38
CA ALA A 39 -2.97 -1.35 16.36
C ALA A 39 -2.12 -1.20 15.08
N SER A 40 -2.03 -2.26 14.30
CA SER A 40 -1.36 -2.22 13.01
C SER A 40 -2.11 -3.02 11.95
N MET A 41 -2.04 -2.55 10.71
CA MET A 41 -2.59 -3.23 9.54
C MET A 41 -1.59 -3.22 8.40
N THR A 42 -1.63 -4.24 7.54
CA THR A 42 -0.76 -4.39 6.37
C THR A 42 -1.57 -4.17 5.10
N CYS A 43 -1.22 -3.16 4.31
CA CYS A 43 -1.78 -2.91 2.99
C CYS A 43 -0.75 -3.40 1.94
N PRO A 44 -1.17 -4.17 0.94
CA PRO A 44 -2.54 -4.56 0.60
C PRO A 44 -2.98 -5.91 1.19
N ASP A 45 -2.14 -6.62 1.93
CA ASP A 45 -2.40 -7.98 2.43
C ASP A 45 -3.15 -7.95 3.77
N PHE A 46 -4.36 -7.35 3.76
CA PHE A 46 -5.17 -7.16 4.97
C PHE A 46 -5.51 -8.48 5.68
N HIS A 47 -5.57 -9.58 4.93
CA HIS A 47 -5.83 -10.92 5.47
C HIS A 47 -4.74 -11.47 6.40
N ASP A 48 -3.57 -10.84 6.45
CA ASP A 48 -2.51 -11.19 7.42
C ASP A 48 -2.85 -10.70 8.83
N THR A 49 -3.79 -9.77 8.95
CA THR A 49 -4.29 -9.32 10.24
C THR A 49 -5.50 -10.16 10.65
N ARG A 50 -5.51 -10.62 11.92
CA ARG A 50 -6.60 -11.41 12.47
C ARG A 50 -7.90 -10.59 12.58
N ASP A 51 -9.02 -11.25 12.32
CA ASP A 51 -10.37 -10.73 12.56
C ASP A 51 -10.72 -9.43 11.79
N VAL A 52 -10.12 -9.24 10.61
CA VAL A 52 -10.44 -8.13 9.73
C VAL A 52 -11.60 -8.45 8.78
N PRO A 53 -12.42 -7.47 8.42
CA PRO A 53 -13.44 -7.64 7.40
C PRO A 53 -12.77 -7.85 6.03
N LEU A 54 -13.47 -8.53 5.13
CA LEU A 54 -13.03 -8.75 3.74
C LEU A 54 -11.72 -9.57 3.61
N ALA A 55 -11.34 -10.35 4.65
CA ALA A 55 -10.11 -11.14 4.62
C ALA A 55 -10.08 -12.13 3.44
N ASP A 56 -11.22 -12.76 3.11
CA ASP A 56 -11.30 -13.67 1.97
C ASP A 56 -11.11 -12.95 0.64
N LEU A 57 -11.75 -11.79 0.46
CA LEU A 57 -11.57 -10.96 -0.75
C LEU A 57 -10.11 -10.43 -0.85
N SER A 58 -9.48 -10.09 0.27
CA SER A 58 -8.06 -9.74 0.31
C SER A 58 -7.17 -10.87 -0.21
N ARG A 59 -7.44 -12.14 0.18
CA ARG A 59 -6.73 -13.32 -0.36
C ARG A 59 -6.98 -13.53 -1.86
N GLN A 60 -8.22 -13.32 -2.31
CA GLN A 60 -8.58 -13.42 -3.73
C GLN A 60 -7.87 -12.36 -4.57
N LEU A 61 -7.84 -11.12 -4.10
CA LEU A 61 -7.12 -10.03 -4.77
C LEU A 61 -5.59 -10.22 -4.73
N ARG A 62 -5.05 -10.85 -3.67
CA ARG A 62 -3.64 -11.27 -3.66
C ARG A 62 -3.38 -12.35 -4.72
N ALA A 63 -4.26 -13.35 -4.84
CA ALA A 63 -4.16 -14.36 -5.89
C ALA A 63 -4.24 -13.72 -7.29
N PHE A 64 -5.09 -12.71 -7.48
CA PHE A 64 -5.13 -11.93 -8.72
C PHE A 64 -3.79 -11.25 -9.02
N SER A 65 -3.22 -10.56 -8.04
CA SER A 65 -1.91 -9.91 -8.18
C SER A 65 -0.80 -10.90 -8.56
N VAL A 66 -0.77 -12.08 -7.93
CA VAL A 66 0.19 -13.15 -8.24
C VAL A 66 -0.05 -13.73 -9.65
N GLY A 67 -1.30 -13.97 -10.02
CA GLY A 67 -1.65 -14.44 -11.36
C GLY A 67 -1.25 -13.46 -12.46
N CYS A 68 -1.35 -12.16 -12.21
CA CYS A 68 -0.84 -11.14 -13.14
C CYS A 68 0.68 -11.21 -13.34
N ASP A 69 1.43 -11.51 -12.27
CA ASP A 69 2.89 -11.73 -12.36
C ASP A 69 3.22 -12.99 -13.16
N GLU A 70 2.47 -14.08 -12.99
CA GLU A 70 2.62 -15.32 -13.78
C GLU A 70 2.39 -15.06 -15.28
N ILE A 71 1.38 -14.25 -15.60
CA ILE A 71 1.05 -13.88 -16.98
C ILE A 71 2.06 -12.85 -17.54
N GLY A 72 2.69 -12.06 -16.67
CA GLY A 72 3.60 -10.98 -17.06
C GLY A 72 2.87 -9.75 -17.63
N ASP A 73 1.63 -9.49 -17.21
CA ASP A 73 0.82 -8.37 -17.68
C ASP A 73 0.82 -7.23 -16.65
N VAL A 74 1.51 -6.14 -17.01
CA VAL A 74 1.70 -4.97 -16.14
C VAL A 74 0.39 -4.20 -15.93
N ALA A 75 -0.48 -4.12 -16.92
CA ALA A 75 -1.75 -3.40 -16.80
C ALA A 75 -2.72 -4.13 -15.88
N MET A 76 -2.78 -5.47 -15.99
CA MET A 76 -3.52 -6.32 -15.05
C MET A 76 -2.96 -6.22 -13.63
N LYS A 77 -1.63 -6.17 -13.47
CA LYS A 77 -0.97 -5.98 -12.17
C LYS A 77 -1.38 -4.65 -11.53
N ALA A 78 -1.41 -3.55 -12.29
CA ALA A 78 -1.87 -2.25 -11.82
C ALA A 78 -3.35 -2.30 -11.38
N THR A 79 -4.20 -2.98 -12.17
CA THR A 79 -5.61 -3.22 -11.84
C THR A 79 -5.75 -4.01 -10.53
N ALA A 80 -4.99 -5.10 -10.37
CA ALA A 80 -5.00 -5.90 -9.16
C ALA A 80 -4.59 -5.08 -7.93
N MET A 81 -3.49 -4.32 -8.04
CA MET A 81 -3.00 -3.43 -6.97
C MET A 81 -4.07 -2.39 -6.59
N TYR A 82 -4.67 -1.73 -7.58
CA TYR A 82 -5.72 -0.75 -7.32
C TYR A 82 -6.91 -1.38 -6.56
N LEU A 83 -7.39 -2.53 -7.01
CA LEU A 83 -8.50 -3.23 -6.36
C LEU A 83 -8.17 -3.68 -4.95
N GLN A 84 -6.96 -4.17 -4.70
CA GLN A 84 -6.48 -4.47 -3.35
C GLN A 84 -6.58 -3.24 -2.45
N MET A 85 -6.19 -2.06 -2.94
CA MET A 85 -6.20 -0.82 -2.15
C MET A 85 -7.60 -0.29 -1.86
N THR A 86 -8.64 -0.68 -2.65
CA THR A 86 -10.03 -0.33 -2.35
C THR A 86 -10.56 -0.95 -1.05
N LEU A 87 -9.88 -1.98 -0.52
CA LEU A 87 -10.21 -2.59 0.78
C LEU A 87 -9.76 -1.74 1.97
N PHE A 88 -8.86 -0.77 1.77
CA PHE A 88 -8.23 -0.02 2.84
C PHE A 88 -9.25 0.67 3.76
N GLY A 89 -10.12 1.50 3.21
CA GLY A 89 -11.08 2.26 4.00
C GLY A 89 -12.02 1.39 4.83
N PRO A 90 -12.64 0.33 4.27
CA PRO A 90 -13.43 -0.61 5.06
C PRO A 90 -12.65 -1.25 6.21
N VAL A 91 -11.39 -1.64 6.00
CA VAL A 91 -10.54 -2.24 7.02
C VAL A 91 -10.11 -1.19 8.06
N GLU A 92 -9.63 -0.02 7.63
CA GLU A 92 -9.29 1.10 8.53
C GLU A 92 -10.46 1.46 9.45
N GLN A 93 -11.66 1.61 8.87
CA GLN A 93 -12.87 1.93 9.65
C GLN A 93 -13.23 0.84 10.66
N HIS A 94 -12.97 -0.43 10.33
CA HIS A 94 -13.16 -1.54 11.28
C HIS A 94 -12.21 -1.38 12.49
N PHE A 95 -10.93 -1.10 12.27
CA PHE A 95 -9.96 -0.85 13.34
C PHE A 95 -10.40 0.31 14.22
N LEU A 96 -10.75 1.45 13.60
CA LEU A 96 -11.14 2.66 14.31
C LEU A 96 -12.41 2.46 15.18
N ARG A 97 -13.40 1.72 14.67
CA ARG A 97 -14.68 1.53 15.35
C ARG A 97 -14.65 0.42 16.39
N THR A 98 -13.97 -0.70 16.09
CA THR A 98 -14.00 -1.89 16.94
C THR A 98 -12.99 -1.81 18.07
N TRP A 99 -11.78 -1.33 17.77
CA TRP A 99 -10.70 -1.30 18.76
C TRP A 99 -10.39 0.09 19.27
N SER A 100 -10.81 1.15 18.57
CA SER A 100 -10.56 2.55 18.91
C SER A 100 -9.12 2.75 19.40
N PRO A 101 -8.10 2.40 18.61
CA PRO A 101 -6.72 2.51 19.04
C PRO A 101 -6.34 3.98 19.19
N ASP A 102 -5.36 4.25 20.05
CA ASP A 102 -4.78 5.60 20.15
C ASP A 102 -3.83 5.86 18.98
N VAL A 103 -3.14 4.78 18.52
CA VAL A 103 -2.29 4.80 17.32
C VAL A 103 -2.63 3.62 16.42
N LEU A 104 -2.88 3.91 15.14
CA LEU A 104 -3.04 2.93 14.07
C LEU A 104 -1.89 3.08 13.08
N VAL A 105 -1.02 2.07 13.02
CA VAL A 105 0.10 2.03 12.07
C VAL A 105 -0.28 1.17 10.87
N CYS A 106 -0.13 1.73 9.67
CA CYS A 106 -0.34 1.01 8.43
C CYS A 106 1.00 0.76 7.72
N GLU A 107 1.35 -0.50 7.48
CA GLU A 107 2.43 -0.84 6.56
C GLU A 107 1.91 -0.63 5.15
N ARG A 108 2.46 0.36 4.43
CA ARG A 108 2.01 0.96 3.17
C ARG A 108 0.68 1.73 3.32
N HIS A 109 0.50 2.77 2.54
CA HIS A 109 -0.72 3.58 2.54
C HIS A 109 -1.18 3.83 1.10
N PRO A 110 -2.45 3.52 0.75
CA PRO A 110 -2.90 3.48 -0.64
C PRO A 110 -2.70 4.80 -1.40
N LEU A 111 -2.90 5.95 -0.74
CA LEU A 111 -2.72 7.25 -1.38
C LEU A 111 -1.26 7.50 -1.76
N ILE A 112 -0.31 7.09 -0.91
CA ILE A 112 1.12 7.26 -1.15
C ILE A 112 1.59 6.23 -2.19
N GLU A 113 1.21 4.98 -2.03
CA GLU A 113 1.61 3.88 -2.93
C GLU A 113 1.15 4.17 -4.38
N LEU A 114 -0.10 4.62 -4.58
CA LEU A 114 -0.60 4.93 -5.93
C LEU A 114 0.08 6.16 -6.55
N LEU A 115 0.47 7.14 -5.75
CA LEU A 115 1.25 8.29 -6.25
C LEU A 115 2.68 7.90 -6.67
N VAL A 116 3.24 6.83 -6.08
CA VAL A 116 4.58 6.31 -6.42
C VAL A 116 4.49 5.29 -7.55
N TYR A 117 3.68 4.25 -7.40
CA TYR A 117 3.61 3.13 -8.34
C TYR A 117 2.72 3.41 -9.54
N GLY A 118 1.69 4.25 -9.41
CA GLY A 118 0.75 4.56 -10.49
C GLY A 118 1.46 5.08 -11.75
N PRO A 119 2.28 6.13 -11.68
CA PRO A 119 3.02 6.62 -12.83
C PRO A 119 3.96 5.56 -13.44
N LEU A 120 4.58 4.71 -12.61
CA LEU A 120 5.43 3.63 -13.07
C LEU A 120 4.64 2.60 -13.88
N TYR A 121 3.50 2.14 -13.35
CA TYR A 121 2.66 1.16 -14.04
C TYR A 121 2.06 1.71 -15.33
N VAL A 122 1.59 2.95 -15.32
CA VAL A 122 1.08 3.62 -16.53
C VAL A 122 2.18 3.70 -17.61
N ALA A 123 3.41 4.08 -17.23
CA ALA A 123 4.52 4.14 -18.16
C ALA A 123 4.93 2.76 -18.71
N LEU A 124 4.89 1.72 -17.89
CA LEU A 124 5.29 0.35 -18.28
C LEU A 124 4.22 -0.37 -19.11
N ALA A 125 2.94 -0.15 -18.79
CA ALA A 125 1.83 -0.80 -19.49
C ALA A 125 1.63 -0.25 -20.93
N GLY A 126 2.05 1.00 -21.16
CA GLY A 126 1.78 1.68 -22.43
C GLY A 126 0.28 1.94 -22.64
N THR A 127 -0.08 2.33 -23.85
CA THR A 127 -1.48 2.60 -24.23
C THR A 127 -2.20 1.36 -24.79
N ASP A 128 -1.56 0.22 -24.83
CA ASP A 128 -2.09 -1.01 -25.42
C ASP A 128 -3.09 -1.69 -24.44
N GLY A 129 -4.35 -1.31 -24.53
CA GLY A 129 -5.46 -1.85 -23.73
C GLY A 129 -5.78 -3.33 -23.98
N ARG A 130 -4.79 -4.21 -24.05
CA ARG A 130 -4.94 -5.65 -24.34
C ARG A 130 -5.41 -6.49 -23.14
N CYS A 131 -5.62 -5.90 -21.97
CA CYS A 131 -6.05 -6.66 -20.79
C CYS A 131 -7.33 -7.46 -21.04
N ARG A 132 -8.28 -6.88 -21.79
CA ARG A 132 -9.54 -7.56 -22.13
C ARG A 132 -9.33 -8.80 -23.01
N GLU A 133 -8.35 -8.79 -23.90
CA GLU A 133 -8.05 -9.93 -24.78
C GLU A 133 -7.49 -11.13 -23.99
N ARG A 134 -7.02 -10.88 -22.75
CA ARG A 134 -6.44 -11.89 -21.84
C ARG A 134 -7.38 -12.24 -20.68
N GLU A 135 -8.61 -11.79 -20.68
CA GLU A 135 -9.58 -12.04 -19.60
C GLU A 135 -9.75 -13.52 -19.30
N ASP A 136 -9.91 -14.35 -20.36
CA ASP A 136 -10.05 -15.81 -20.20
C ASP A 136 -8.79 -16.44 -19.58
N GLU A 137 -7.61 -15.94 -19.94
CA GLU A 137 -6.34 -16.42 -19.39
C GLU A 137 -6.22 -16.11 -17.89
N ILE A 138 -6.53 -14.87 -17.48
CA ILE A 138 -6.50 -14.50 -16.07
C ILE A 138 -7.58 -15.23 -15.27
N ALA A 139 -8.78 -15.38 -15.81
CA ALA A 139 -9.83 -16.15 -15.17
C ALA A 139 -9.37 -17.60 -14.94
N ALA A 140 -8.75 -18.25 -15.94
CA ALA A 140 -8.22 -19.60 -15.80
C ALA A 140 -7.10 -19.70 -14.77
N VAL A 141 -6.20 -18.70 -14.68
CA VAL A 141 -5.16 -18.65 -13.64
C VAL A 141 -5.79 -18.53 -12.27
N LEU A 142 -6.74 -17.61 -12.08
CA LEU A 142 -7.40 -17.38 -10.79
C LEU A 142 -8.18 -18.58 -10.29
N GLU A 143 -8.92 -19.24 -11.19
CA GLU A 143 -9.69 -20.44 -10.85
C GLU A 143 -8.80 -21.61 -10.43
N ARG A 144 -7.55 -21.71 -10.95
CA ARG A 144 -6.56 -22.69 -10.48
C ARG A 144 -6.06 -22.39 -9.06
N HIS A 145 -5.90 -21.10 -8.73
CA HIS A 145 -5.48 -20.69 -7.38
C HIS A 145 -6.62 -20.87 -6.36
N ARG A 146 -7.82 -20.40 -6.72
CA ARG A 146 -9.00 -20.50 -5.86
C ARG A 146 -10.29 -20.38 -6.70
N PRO A 147 -11.14 -21.42 -6.73
CA PRO A 147 -12.42 -21.38 -7.45
C PRO A 147 -13.32 -20.22 -6.99
N GLY A 148 -14.00 -19.59 -7.94
CA GLY A 148 -14.90 -18.46 -7.71
C GLY A 148 -14.22 -17.10 -7.56
N THR A 149 -12.89 -17.04 -7.53
CA THR A 149 -12.13 -15.79 -7.30
C THR A 149 -12.44 -14.73 -8.33
N PHE A 150 -12.53 -15.08 -9.61
CA PHE A 150 -12.76 -14.10 -10.67
C PHE A 150 -14.15 -13.44 -10.53
N ALA A 151 -15.19 -14.24 -10.26
CA ALA A 151 -16.54 -13.73 -10.05
C ALA A 151 -16.64 -12.78 -8.84
N ASP A 152 -15.97 -13.12 -7.73
CA ASP A 152 -15.97 -12.29 -6.51
C ASP A 152 -15.25 -10.96 -6.75
N ILE A 153 -14.12 -10.97 -7.48
CA ILE A 153 -13.39 -9.75 -7.87
C ILE A 153 -14.24 -8.84 -8.75
N LEU A 154 -14.93 -9.41 -9.75
CA LEU A 154 -15.86 -8.64 -10.60
C LEU A 154 -17.03 -8.06 -9.79
N ALA A 155 -17.61 -8.84 -8.89
CA ALA A 155 -18.69 -8.38 -8.02
C ALA A 155 -18.23 -7.22 -7.13
N TRP A 156 -17.01 -7.28 -6.58
CA TRP A 156 -16.42 -6.20 -5.82
C TRP A 156 -16.22 -4.94 -6.68
N GLN A 157 -15.63 -5.07 -7.88
CA GLN A 157 -15.45 -3.94 -8.80
C GLN A 157 -16.77 -3.29 -9.17
N HIS A 158 -17.80 -4.09 -9.48
CA HIS A 158 -19.13 -3.56 -9.76
C HIS A 158 -19.70 -2.76 -8.57
N ALA A 159 -19.51 -3.23 -7.34
CA ALA A 159 -19.94 -2.52 -6.15
C ALA A 159 -19.18 -1.19 -5.96
N GLN A 160 -17.86 -1.16 -6.22
CA GLN A 160 -17.07 0.07 -6.17
C GLN A 160 -17.50 1.06 -7.27
N ALA A 161 -17.68 0.58 -8.49
CA ALA A 161 -18.12 1.38 -9.62
C ALA A 161 -19.50 2.01 -9.38
N ALA A 162 -20.45 1.23 -8.87
CA ALA A 162 -21.78 1.72 -8.51
C ALA A 162 -21.71 2.84 -7.43
N ARG A 163 -20.82 2.69 -6.45
CA ARG A 163 -20.61 3.70 -5.41
C ARG A 163 -20.03 5.01 -5.95
N LEU A 164 -19.14 4.91 -6.93
CA LEU A 164 -18.41 6.05 -7.51
C LEU A 164 -19.12 6.66 -8.72
N GLY A 165 -20.12 6.00 -9.29
CA GLY A 165 -20.73 6.39 -10.57
C GLY A 165 -19.76 6.22 -11.74
N SER A 166 -18.80 5.29 -11.65
CA SER A 166 -17.77 5.02 -12.65
C SER A 166 -18.07 3.75 -13.47
N SER A 167 -17.19 3.41 -14.41
CA SER A 167 -17.34 2.19 -15.20
C SER A 167 -17.14 0.93 -14.33
N PRO A 168 -18.00 -0.09 -14.45
CA PRO A 168 -17.81 -1.37 -13.78
C PRO A 168 -16.71 -2.23 -14.42
N ASP A 169 -16.21 -1.87 -15.60
CA ASP A 169 -15.21 -2.61 -16.34
C ASP A 169 -13.83 -2.53 -15.64
N PRO A 170 -13.29 -3.63 -15.09
CA PRO A 170 -12.02 -3.61 -14.40
C PRO A 170 -10.84 -3.26 -15.31
N TRP A 171 -10.99 -3.50 -16.62
CA TRP A 171 -9.92 -3.25 -17.59
C TRP A 171 -9.73 -1.77 -17.93
N LEU A 172 -10.66 -0.91 -17.51
CA LEU A 172 -10.53 0.55 -17.59
C LEU A 172 -9.85 1.18 -16.38
N LEU A 173 -9.56 0.41 -15.33
CA LEU A 173 -8.95 0.95 -14.10
C LEU A 173 -7.54 1.52 -14.33
N LEU A 174 -6.76 0.97 -15.25
CA LEU A 174 -5.45 1.56 -15.59
C LEU A 174 -5.61 2.97 -16.18
N SER A 175 -6.60 3.18 -17.06
CA SER A 175 -6.89 4.50 -17.62
C SER A 175 -7.37 5.47 -16.52
N GLU A 176 -8.17 4.98 -15.58
CA GLU A 176 -8.59 5.77 -14.42
C GLU A 176 -7.41 6.16 -13.52
N ILE A 177 -6.47 5.23 -13.28
CA ILE A 177 -5.22 5.53 -12.56
C ILE A 177 -4.44 6.60 -13.30
N ALA A 178 -4.28 6.47 -14.62
CA ALA A 178 -3.56 7.44 -15.46
C ALA A 178 -4.16 8.85 -15.33
N GLU A 179 -5.48 8.97 -15.49
CA GLU A 179 -6.18 10.25 -15.33
C GLU A 179 -6.00 10.87 -13.93
N LEU A 180 -5.93 10.05 -12.89
CA LEU A 180 -5.77 10.53 -11.52
C LEU A 180 -4.34 11.01 -11.25
N VAL A 181 -3.32 10.29 -11.72
CA VAL A 181 -1.91 10.67 -11.50
C VAL A 181 -1.45 11.84 -12.36
N GLU A 182 -2.20 12.17 -13.42
CA GLU A 182 -1.96 13.37 -14.25
C GLU A 182 -2.51 14.66 -13.62
N ARG A 183 -3.37 14.56 -12.61
CA ARG A 183 -3.89 15.74 -11.90
C ARG A 183 -2.80 16.39 -11.06
N ASP A 184 -3.06 17.62 -10.63
CA ASP A 184 -2.24 18.19 -9.55
C ASP A 184 -2.33 17.31 -8.29
N ILE A 185 -1.37 17.47 -7.39
CA ILE A 185 -1.25 16.59 -6.21
C ILE A 185 -2.52 16.61 -5.35
N SER A 186 -3.19 17.75 -5.20
CA SER A 186 -4.42 17.87 -4.42
C SER A 186 -5.59 17.14 -5.07
N GLY A 187 -5.71 17.25 -6.39
CA GLY A 187 -6.69 16.55 -7.19
C GLY A 187 -6.45 15.04 -7.23
N ALA A 188 -5.19 14.60 -7.33
CA ALA A 188 -4.82 13.20 -7.27
C ALA A 188 -5.13 12.58 -5.89
N VAL A 189 -4.70 13.24 -4.81
CA VAL A 189 -4.98 12.80 -3.43
C VAL A 189 -6.48 12.73 -3.18
N SER A 190 -7.25 13.76 -3.56
CA SER A 190 -8.70 13.78 -3.39
C SER A 190 -9.39 12.66 -4.18
N GLY A 191 -8.98 12.45 -5.43
CA GLY A 191 -9.54 11.40 -6.28
C GLY A 191 -9.27 10.00 -5.74
N PHE A 192 -8.06 9.72 -5.27
CA PHE A 192 -7.75 8.43 -4.64
C PHE A 192 -8.39 8.28 -3.25
N ALA A 193 -8.48 9.38 -2.46
CA ALA A 193 -9.14 9.36 -1.15
C ALA A 193 -10.61 8.94 -1.24
N GLU A 194 -11.33 9.45 -2.23
CA GLU A 194 -12.71 9.06 -2.50
C GLU A 194 -12.83 7.56 -2.83
N ARG A 195 -11.93 7.05 -3.66
CA ARG A 195 -11.92 5.65 -4.12
C ARG A 195 -11.58 4.69 -3.00
N PHE A 196 -10.58 5.01 -2.22
CA PHE A 196 -10.10 4.14 -1.12
C PHE A 196 -10.79 4.44 0.21
N ARG A 197 -11.68 5.43 0.28
CA ARG A 197 -12.47 5.79 1.47
C ARG A 197 -11.60 6.09 2.68
N THR A 198 -10.49 6.78 2.46
CA THR A 198 -9.52 7.18 3.47
C THR A 198 -8.99 8.59 3.17
N THR A 199 -8.20 9.14 4.06
CA THR A 199 -7.49 10.42 3.88
C THR A 199 -6.01 10.20 4.13
N LEU A 200 -5.17 11.19 3.84
CA LEU A 200 -3.76 11.12 4.23
C LEU A 200 -3.62 10.82 5.72
N PRO A 201 -2.60 10.06 6.13
CA PRO A 201 -2.31 9.79 7.54
C PRO A 201 -1.80 11.05 8.23
N ASP A 202 -1.82 11.06 9.57
CA ASP A 202 -1.30 12.19 10.36
C ASP A 202 0.23 12.26 10.32
N ALA A 203 0.87 11.10 10.13
CA ALA A 203 2.34 11.02 9.96
C ALA A 203 2.74 9.89 8.99
N VAL A 204 3.84 10.12 8.29
CA VAL A 204 4.47 9.15 7.39
C VAL A 204 5.89 8.89 7.86
N LEU A 205 6.20 7.65 8.14
CA LEU A 205 7.53 7.15 8.38
C LEU A 205 8.08 6.64 7.05
N TRP A 206 8.98 7.40 6.47
CA TRP A 206 9.62 7.02 5.24
C TRP A 206 10.92 6.29 5.51
N LEU A 207 10.94 5.00 5.14
CA LEU A 207 12.09 4.12 5.29
C LEU A 207 13.01 4.29 4.08
N ASP A 208 14.21 4.72 4.37
CA ASP A 208 15.23 4.97 3.35
C ASP A 208 16.33 3.92 3.43
N ALA A 209 16.39 3.05 2.42
CA ALA A 209 17.40 2.02 2.25
C ALA A 209 18.13 2.21 0.91
N PRO A 210 19.43 1.95 0.84
CA PRO A 210 20.12 1.83 -0.44
C PRO A 210 19.49 0.74 -1.31
N PRO A 211 19.20 1.02 -2.60
CA PRO A 211 18.49 0.09 -3.47
C PRO A 211 19.17 -1.28 -3.61
N GLU A 212 20.49 -1.32 -3.60
CA GLU A 212 21.29 -2.55 -3.70
C GLU A 212 21.12 -3.42 -2.46
N GLN A 213 21.10 -2.81 -1.26
CA GLN A 213 20.85 -3.52 -0.01
C GLN A 213 19.40 -4.01 0.07
N ALA A 214 18.46 -3.18 -0.36
CA ALA A 214 17.06 -3.53 -0.42
C ALA A 214 16.81 -4.72 -1.37
N ALA A 215 17.41 -4.70 -2.57
CA ALA A 215 17.36 -5.82 -3.52
C ALA A 215 17.97 -7.10 -2.94
N ALA A 216 19.12 -7.01 -2.27
CA ALA A 216 19.74 -8.17 -1.62
C ALA A 216 18.83 -8.79 -0.54
N ARG A 217 18.14 -7.94 0.26
CA ARG A 217 17.16 -8.39 1.26
C ARG A 217 15.93 -9.05 0.63
N CYS A 218 15.45 -8.54 -0.54
CA CYS A 218 14.37 -9.16 -1.30
C CYS A 218 14.79 -10.57 -1.76
N VAL A 219 15.98 -10.73 -2.33
CA VAL A 219 16.53 -12.04 -2.75
C VAL A 219 16.65 -12.99 -1.56
N GLN A 220 17.13 -12.55 -0.40
CA GLN A 220 17.21 -13.38 0.80
C GLN A 220 15.84 -13.87 1.29
N ARG A 221 14.83 -12.98 1.24
CA ARG A 221 13.45 -13.32 1.57
C ARG A 221 12.86 -14.32 0.60
N SER A 222 13.18 -14.23 -0.67
CA SER A 222 12.68 -15.09 -1.75
C SER A 222 13.21 -16.53 -1.72
N ALA A 223 14.16 -16.87 -0.84
CA ALA A 223 14.46 -18.27 -0.55
C ALA A 223 13.20 -19.09 -0.15
N HIS A 224 12.07 -18.40 0.12
CA HIS A 224 10.78 -18.93 0.49
C HIS A 224 9.62 -18.50 -0.44
N GLY A 225 9.93 -17.86 -1.61
CA GLY A 225 8.93 -17.38 -2.57
C GLY A 225 9.57 -16.70 -3.80
N PRO A 226 8.81 -16.41 -4.86
CA PRO A 226 9.35 -15.77 -6.06
C PRO A 226 9.80 -14.32 -5.79
N VAL A 227 10.89 -13.89 -6.45
CA VAL A 227 11.29 -12.47 -6.53
C VAL A 227 10.32 -11.78 -7.50
N GLU A 228 9.71 -10.69 -7.08
CA GLU A 228 8.84 -9.92 -7.98
C GLU A 228 9.66 -9.15 -9.03
N ALA A 229 9.10 -8.97 -10.22
CA ALA A 229 9.83 -8.37 -11.36
C ALA A 229 10.35 -6.95 -11.09
N HIS A 230 9.79 -6.23 -10.11
CA HIS A 230 10.19 -4.87 -9.72
C HIS A 230 11.23 -4.83 -8.58
N GLU A 231 11.64 -5.96 -8.02
CA GLU A 231 12.61 -6.03 -6.91
C GLU A 231 14.09 -6.00 -7.36
N THR A 232 14.38 -5.55 -8.58
CA THR A 232 15.75 -5.32 -9.04
C THR A 232 16.29 -4.00 -8.48
N ALA A 233 17.62 -3.90 -8.23
CA ALA A 233 18.23 -2.68 -7.69
C ALA A 233 17.91 -1.42 -8.54
N GLU A 234 17.91 -1.54 -9.87
CA GLU A 234 17.58 -0.45 -10.79
C GLU A 234 16.14 0.04 -10.60
N ARG A 235 15.18 -0.89 -10.55
CA ARG A 235 13.75 -0.55 -10.34
C ARG A 235 13.49 -0.02 -8.94
N LEU A 236 14.14 -0.59 -7.93
CA LEU A 236 14.07 -0.07 -6.56
C LEU A 236 14.67 1.33 -6.44
N ALA A 237 15.74 1.66 -7.21
CA ALA A 237 16.27 3.01 -7.28
C ALA A 237 15.26 4.01 -7.90
N ALA A 238 14.59 3.61 -8.97
CA ALA A 238 13.54 4.42 -9.59
C ALA A 238 12.36 4.64 -8.63
N LEU A 239 11.91 3.60 -7.92
CA LEU A 239 10.87 3.69 -6.90
C LEU A 239 11.28 4.58 -5.74
N ARG A 240 12.53 4.47 -5.24
CA ARG A 240 13.06 5.35 -4.19
C ARG A 240 12.99 6.81 -4.60
N THR A 241 13.40 7.13 -5.83
CA THR A 241 13.26 8.49 -6.39
C THR A 241 11.79 8.92 -6.47
N GLY A 242 10.88 8.00 -6.83
CA GLY A 242 9.44 8.23 -6.80
C GLY A 242 8.92 8.60 -5.41
N TYR A 243 9.32 7.84 -4.38
CA TYR A 243 8.98 8.15 -2.98
C TYR A 243 9.51 9.52 -2.52
N GLU A 244 10.76 9.88 -2.86
CA GLU A 244 11.34 11.19 -2.55
C GLU A 244 10.51 12.33 -3.15
N ARG A 245 10.20 12.22 -4.45
CA ARG A 245 9.36 13.21 -5.15
C ARG A 245 7.97 13.34 -4.52
N VAL A 246 7.31 12.22 -4.23
CA VAL A 246 5.98 12.22 -3.62
C VAL A 246 6.03 12.84 -2.22
N ARG A 247 7.04 12.51 -1.41
CA ARG A 247 7.25 13.12 -0.09
C ARG A 247 7.36 14.63 -0.17
N GLU A 248 8.23 15.15 -1.05
CA GLU A 248 8.45 16.59 -1.21
C GLU A 248 7.18 17.32 -1.65
N THR A 249 6.47 16.71 -2.60
CA THR A 249 5.23 17.29 -3.13
C THR A 249 4.11 17.28 -2.07
N LEU A 250 3.96 16.17 -1.33
CA LEU A 250 2.97 16.06 -0.26
C LEU A 250 3.31 16.99 0.92
N ALA A 251 4.57 17.07 1.35
CA ALA A 251 4.98 17.96 2.43
C ALA A 251 4.72 19.44 2.11
N THR A 252 4.79 19.80 0.83
CA THR A 252 4.47 21.17 0.37
C THR A 252 2.98 21.42 0.34
N ALA A 253 2.19 20.48 -0.18
CA ALA A 253 0.76 20.66 -0.39
C ALA A 253 -0.08 20.38 0.88
N PHE A 254 0.43 19.56 1.79
CA PHE A 254 -0.24 19.11 3.02
C PHE A 254 0.70 19.24 4.22
N PRO A 255 1.03 20.49 4.66
CA PRO A 255 2.00 20.74 5.73
C PRO A 255 1.58 20.21 7.11
N GLU A 256 0.31 19.81 7.28
CA GLU A 256 -0.21 19.17 8.48
C GLU A 256 0.22 17.71 8.62
N VAL A 257 0.67 17.05 7.53
CA VAL A 257 1.18 15.69 7.56
C VAL A 257 2.63 15.67 8.00
N GLY A 258 2.93 14.97 9.09
CA GLY A 258 4.31 14.80 9.56
C GLY A 258 5.09 13.81 8.69
N PHE A 259 6.24 14.21 8.13
CA PHE A 259 7.14 13.30 7.39
C PHE A 259 8.42 13.08 8.17
N HIS A 260 8.69 11.82 8.54
CA HIS A 260 9.85 11.42 9.31
C HIS A 260 10.64 10.36 8.53
N ARG A 261 11.95 10.60 8.36
CA ARG A 261 12.84 9.65 7.70
C ARG A 261 13.42 8.67 8.72
N ILE A 262 13.41 7.38 8.38
CA ILE A 262 14.13 6.33 9.11
C ILE A 262 15.20 5.76 8.20
N ASP A 263 16.46 5.93 8.54
CA ASP A 263 17.55 5.28 7.84
C ASP A 263 17.58 3.79 8.20
N THR A 264 17.52 2.96 7.18
CA THR A 264 17.50 1.50 7.30
C THR A 264 18.65 0.84 6.55
N ALA A 265 19.72 1.60 6.26
CA ALA A 265 20.94 1.05 5.67
C ALA A 265 21.60 0.01 6.59
N ASP A 266 22.38 -0.90 5.98
CA ASP A 266 23.14 -1.88 6.74
C ASP A 266 24.15 -1.16 7.66
N GLY A 267 24.25 -1.62 8.91
CA GLY A 267 25.11 -1.03 9.92
C GLY A 267 24.49 0.11 10.75
N VAL A 268 23.28 0.56 10.41
CA VAL A 268 22.51 1.50 11.24
C VAL A 268 21.84 0.75 12.40
N ASP A 269 21.86 1.32 13.59
CA ASP A 269 21.06 0.82 14.72
C ASP A 269 19.58 1.18 14.48
N LEU A 270 18.84 0.23 13.89
CA LEU A 270 17.44 0.42 13.57
C LEU A 270 16.60 0.69 14.83
N ALA A 271 16.94 0.09 15.98
CA ALA A 271 16.17 0.29 17.19
C ALA A 271 16.35 1.71 17.75
N GLU A 272 17.56 2.29 17.62
CA GLU A 272 17.82 3.68 17.94
C GLU A 272 17.08 4.62 16.98
N SER A 273 17.21 4.41 15.65
CA SER A 273 16.53 5.21 14.63
C SER A 273 15.00 5.24 14.81
N VAL A 274 14.40 4.11 15.18
CA VAL A 274 12.96 4.03 15.45
C VAL A 274 12.60 4.79 16.72
N ARG A 275 13.40 4.69 17.82
CA ARG A 275 13.15 5.42 19.06
C ARG A 275 13.24 6.93 18.85
N ASP A 276 14.25 7.39 18.14
CA ASP A 276 14.45 8.82 17.85
C ASP A 276 13.28 9.35 17.04
N CYS A 277 12.89 8.65 15.99
CA CYS A 277 11.74 9.00 15.14
C CYS A 277 10.42 9.06 15.96
N VAL A 278 10.19 8.10 16.86
CA VAL A 278 9.02 8.09 17.73
C VAL A 278 9.01 9.29 18.67
N THR A 279 10.16 9.63 19.24
CA THR A 279 10.31 10.73 20.20
C THR A 279 10.14 12.08 19.51
N GLU A 280 10.84 12.32 18.42
CA GLU A 280 10.78 13.56 17.66
C GLU A 280 9.38 13.79 17.05
N GLY A 281 8.81 12.75 16.48
CA GLY A 281 7.47 12.76 15.86
C GLY A 281 6.31 12.72 16.86
N LYS A 282 6.59 12.48 18.16
CA LYS A 282 5.57 12.25 19.20
C LYS A 282 4.53 11.22 18.74
N LEU A 283 4.99 10.11 18.16
CA LEU A 283 4.13 9.19 17.41
C LEU A 283 3.29 8.28 18.32
N LEU A 284 3.75 8.00 19.54
CA LEU A 284 3.10 7.09 20.48
C LEU A 284 2.43 7.81 21.68
N GLY A 285 2.26 9.12 21.62
CA GLY A 285 1.54 9.90 22.65
C GLY A 285 2.46 10.69 23.55
#